data_9bfd57b1e34700fbc8b8d3a47f050e6a
#
_entry.id   9bfd57b1e34700fbc8b8d3a47f050e6a
#
_cell.length_a   1.000
_cell.length_b   1.000
_cell.length_c   1.000
_cell.angle_alpha   90.00
_cell.angle_beta   90.00
_cell.angle_gamma   90.00
#
_symmetry.space_group_name_H-M   'P 1'
#
loop_
_entity.id
_entity.type
_entity.pdbx_description
1 polymer ?
#
loop_
_entity_poly.entity_id
_entity_poly.type
_entity_poly.pdbx_seq_one_letter_code
_entity_poly.pdbx_strand_id
1 'polypeptide(L)'
;MARARLAVLLSSVAFAAVASASTSTALSQTPAPAGVAVQDPFPEATGKAALLNACSNCHTPETVIQTLRTRQEWTDVLDQMVRYGADASDQEFDQILTYLVKYFSPIRVNKATAKDLEAAMDIPAAVADAIVAYRAENGEFKTLDDLKKVGGVDGAKVDALKARVSF
;
A
#
# COMPACT_ATOMS: atom_id res chain seq x y z
N MET A 1 51.97 -68.30 32.55
CA MET A 1 52.15 -67.14 31.65
C MET A 1 52.26 -67.67 30.22
N ALA A 2 51.15 -67.82 29.53
CA ALA A 2 51.16 -68.29 28.13
C ALA A 2 50.14 -67.46 27.36
N ARG A 3 50.66 -66.73 26.39
CA ARG A 3 49.85 -65.89 25.44
C ARG A 3 49.35 -66.76 24.29
N ALA A 4 48.06 -67.04 24.27
CA ALA A 4 47.41 -67.63 23.07
C ALA A 4 47.14 -66.58 22.01
N ARG A 5 47.73 -66.74 20.84
CA ARG A 5 47.40 -65.91 19.62
C ARG A 5 46.31 -66.61 18.87
N LEU A 6 45.15 -65.96 18.78
CA LEU A 6 44.03 -66.41 17.95
C LEU A 6 44.18 -65.77 16.56
N ALA A 7 44.38 -66.60 15.57
CA ALA A 7 44.40 -66.16 14.14
C ALA A 7 42.98 -66.06 13.64
N VAL A 8 42.57 -64.88 13.20
CA VAL A 8 41.28 -64.64 12.51
C VAL A 8 41.48 -64.75 11.03
N LEU A 9 40.86 -65.72 10.41
CA LEU A 9 40.80 -65.94 8.98
C LEU A 9 39.84 -64.92 8.37
N LEU A 10 40.37 -64.05 7.51
CA LEU A 10 39.56 -63.10 6.70
C LEU A 10 38.98 -63.83 5.49
N SER A 11 37.67 -64.08 5.48
CA SER A 11 36.92 -64.52 4.34
C SER A 11 36.53 -63.29 3.47
N SER A 12 37.14 -63.21 2.31
CA SER A 12 36.84 -62.19 1.30
C SER A 12 35.54 -62.54 0.58
N VAL A 13 34.48 -61.81 0.87
CA VAL A 13 33.20 -61.87 0.10
C VAL A 13 33.30 -60.79 -0.99
N ALA A 14 33.36 -61.23 -2.21
CA ALA A 14 33.28 -60.34 -3.39
C ALA A 14 31.84 -59.88 -3.57
N PHE A 15 31.63 -58.58 -3.34
CA PHE A 15 30.33 -57.94 -3.60
C PHE A 15 30.31 -57.43 -5.06
N ALA A 16 29.50 -58.09 -5.90
CA ALA A 16 29.24 -57.62 -7.27
C ALA A 16 28.37 -56.37 -7.22
N ALA A 17 28.95 -55.23 -7.61
CA ALA A 17 28.17 -53.96 -7.73
C ALA A 17 27.32 -54.01 -8.98
N VAL A 18 26.01 -54.15 -8.78
CA VAL A 18 24.99 -53.94 -9.85
C VAL A 18 24.81 -52.44 -9.97
N ALA A 19 25.33 -51.85 -11.06
CA ALA A 19 25.09 -50.45 -11.39
C ALA A 19 23.66 -50.28 -11.90
N SER A 20 22.75 -49.85 -11.06
CA SER A 20 21.40 -49.42 -11.45
C SER A 20 21.51 -48.01 -12.06
N ALA A 21 21.39 -47.90 -13.37
CA ALA A 21 21.25 -46.61 -14.06
C ALA A 21 19.89 -46.03 -13.75
N SER A 22 19.84 -45.11 -12.79
CA SER A 22 18.64 -44.29 -12.52
C SER A 22 18.52 -43.23 -13.62
N THR A 23 17.64 -43.44 -14.58
CA THR A 23 17.20 -42.40 -15.51
C THR A 23 16.36 -41.38 -14.77
N SER A 24 16.99 -40.30 -14.34
CA SER A 24 16.26 -39.13 -13.81
C SER A 24 15.51 -38.46 -14.94
N THR A 25 14.19 -38.71 -15.00
CA THR A 25 13.29 -37.95 -15.86
C THR A 25 13.21 -36.55 -15.27
N ALA A 26 13.89 -35.58 -15.87
CA ALA A 26 13.75 -34.17 -15.55
C ALA A 26 12.31 -33.77 -15.86
N LEU A 27 11.47 -33.63 -14.79
CA LEU A 27 10.18 -32.98 -14.90
C LEU A 27 10.44 -31.53 -15.29
N SER A 28 10.10 -31.20 -16.53
CA SER A 28 10.12 -29.81 -17.01
C SER A 28 9.15 -29.02 -16.15
N GLN A 29 9.66 -28.27 -15.16
CA GLN A 29 8.84 -27.34 -14.39
C GLN A 29 8.45 -26.23 -15.35
N THR A 30 7.19 -26.24 -15.78
CA THR A 30 6.58 -25.08 -16.43
C THR A 30 6.75 -23.91 -15.49
N PRO A 31 7.36 -22.78 -15.90
CA PRO A 31 7.42 -21.59 -15.03
C PRO A 31 6.00 -21.25 -14.62
N ALA A 32 5.76 -21.09 -13.33
CA ALA A 32 4.51 -20.55 -12.84
C ALA A 32 4.24 -19.22 -13.56
N PRO A 33 2.99 -18.93 -13.99
CA PRO A 33 2.68 -17.65 -14.60
C PRO A 33 3.18 -16.56 -13.66
N ALA A 34 3.94 -15.60 -14.21
CA ALA A 34 4.44 -14.46 -13.47
C ALA A 34 3.26 -13.87 -12.72
N GLY A 35 3.28 -13.98 -11.38
CA GLY A 35 2.21 -13.50 -10.54
C GLY A 35 1.92 -12.05 -10.92
N VAL A 36 0.65 -11.72 -11.13
CA VAL A 36 0.22 -10.34 -11.29
C VAL A 36 0.81 -9.61 -10.09
N ALA A 37 1.77 -8.71 -10.33
CA ALA A 37 2.34 -7.92 -9.27
C ALA A 37 1.17 -7.17 -8.63
N VAL A 38 0.79 -7.57 -7.41
CA VAL A 38 -0.20 -6.84 -6.62
C VAL A 38 0.42 -5.47 -6.42
N GLN A 39 -0.09 -4.47 -7.12
CA GLN A 39 0.41 -3.11 -6.97
C GLN A 39 0.11 -2.68 -5.53
N ASP A 40 1.15 -2.21 -4.86
CA ASP A 40 1.01 -1.63 -3.53
C ASP A 40 0.00 -0.46 -3.61
N PRO A 41 -1.13 -0.54 -2.90
CA PRO A 41 -2.16 0.49 -2.97
C PRO A 41 -1.75 1.78 -2.24
N PHE A 42 -0.61 1.78 -1.55
CA PHE A 42 -0.13 2.89 -0.75
C PHE A 42 0.93 3.70 -1.52
N PRO A 43 0.61 4.93 -2.00
CA PRO A 43 1.58 5.80 -2.67
C PRO A 43 2.83 6.07 -1.81
N GLU A 44 4.00 6.13 -2.45
CA GLU A 44 5.25 6.48 -1.77
C GLU A 44 5.24 7.95 -1.36
N ALA A 45 5.15 8.20 -0.05
CA ALA A 45 5.15 9.53 0.54
C ALA A 45 5.39 9.50 2.06
N THR A 46 5.66 10.65 2.64
CA THR A 46 5.74 10.83 4.10
C THR A 46 4.43 10.35 4.74
N GLY A 47 4.55 9.56 5.80
CA GLY A 47 3.43 8.95 6.52
C GLY A 47 3.13 7.50 6.12
N LYS A 48 3.55 7.02 4.94
CA LYS A 48 3.36 5.63 4.53
C LYS A 48 4.00 4.65 5.52
N ALA A 49 5.28 4.83 5.81
CA ALA A 49 6.01 3.94 6.71
C ALA A 49 5.40 3.94 8.12
N ALA A 50 5.04 5.12 8.65
CA ALA A 50 4.37 5.24 9.94
C ALA A 50 3.02 4.51 9.95
N LEU A 51 2.20 4.69 8.89
CA LEU A 51 0.93 3.98 8.74
C LEU A 51 1.12 2.46 8.73
N LEU A 52 2.02 1.96 7.89
CA LEU A 52 2.26 0.53 7.80
C LEU A 52 2.77 -0.05 9.14
N ASN A 53 3.68 0.64 9.82
CA ASN A 53 4.21 0.20 11.11
C ASN A 53 3.13 0.18 12.20
N ALA A 54 2.30 1.22 12.29
CA ALA A 54 1.27 1.30 13.33
C ALA A 54 0.09 0.36 13.07
N CYS A 55 -0.29 0.13 11.81
CA CYS A 55 -1.52 -0.59 11.46
C CYS A 55 -1.31 -2.09 11.20
N SER A 56 -0.12 -2.52 10.74
CA SER A 56 0.12 -3.91 10.32
C SER A 56 0.23 -4.92 11.47
N ASN A 57 0.31 -4.44 12.71
CA ASN A 57 0.47 -5.33 13.87
C ASN A 57 -0.79 -6.14 14.20
N CYS A 58 -1.97 -5.68 13.80
CA CYS A 58 -3.25 -6.29 14.17
C CYS A 58 -4.08 -6.74 12.97
N HIS A 59 -3.98 -6.07 11.82
CA HIS A 59 -4.72 -6.35 10.61
C HIS A 59 -3.96 -5.88 9.36
N THR A 60 -4.42 -6.28 8.17
CA THR A 60 -3.82 -5.80 6.92
C THR A 60 -4.18 -4.33 6.70
N PRO A 61 -3.20 -3.45 6.41
CA PRO A 61 -3.44 -2.02 6.21
C PRO A 61 -4.45 -1.73 5.10
N GLU A 62 -4.56 -2.60 4.10
CA GLU A 62 -5.50 -2.48 2.97
C GLU A 62 -6.95 -2.39 3.43
N THR A 63 -7.31 -2.99 4.56
CA THR A 63 -8.67 -2.90 5.11
C THR A 63 -9.05 -1.47 5.50
N VAL A 64 -8.06 -0.65 5.86
CA VAL A 64 -8.28 0.73 6.30
C VAL A 64 -8.73 1.61 5.13
N ILE A 65 -8.16 1.39 3.93
CA ILE A 65 -8.34 2.26 2.75
C ILE A 65 -9.48 1.85 1.82
N GLN A 66 -10.25 0.84 2.16
CA GLN A 66 -11.39 0.39 1.35
C GLN A 66 -12.51 1.42 1.21
N THR A 67 -12.56 2.40 2.13
CA THR A 67 -13.57 3.46 2.14
C THR A 67 -12.89 4.81 2.24
N LEU A 68 -13.24 5.73 1.35
CA LEU A 68 -12.81 7.13 1.45
C LEU A 68 -13.48 7.78 2.67
N ARG A 69 -12.70 8.48 3.46
CA ARG A 69 -13.16 9.18 4.67
C ARG A 69 -12.68 10.62 4.67
N THR A 70 -13.50 11.50 5.23
CA THR A 70 -13.10 12.89 5.51
C THR A 70 -11.99 12.94 6.57
N ARG A 71 -11.33 14.07 6.71
CA ARG A 71 -10.33 14.27 7.78
C ARG A 71 -10.89 13.92 9.16
N GLN A 72 -12.12 14.36 9.47
CA GLN A 72 -12.74 14.07 10.78
C GLN A 72 -12.94 12.56 10.97
N GLU A 73 -13.50 11.88 10.00
CA GLU A 73 -13.69 10.43 10.05
C GLU A 73 -12.36 9.67 10.17
N TRP A 74 -11.27 10.17 9.53
CA TRP A 74 -9.93 9.61 9.72
C TRP A 74 -9.41 9.84 11.14
N THR A 75 -9.63 11.04 11.71
CA THR A 75 -9.27 11.32 13.10
C THR A 75 -10.00 10.35 14.05
N ASP A 76 -11.30 10.17 13.86
CA ASP A 76 -12.11 9.26 14.69
C ASP A 76 -11.61 7.81 14.58
N VAL A 77 -11.19 7.37 13.37
CA VAL A 77 -10.59 6.05 13.16
C VAL A 77 -9.26 5.93 13.90
N LEU A 78 -8.38 6.92 13.82
CA LEU A 78 -7.09 6.89 14.52
C LEU A 78 -7.28 6.88 16.04
N ASP A 79 -8.18 7.70 16.57
CA ASP A 79 -8.53 7.69 17.98
C ASP A 79 -9.06 6.34 18.45
N GLN A 80 -9.84 5.66 17.61
CA GLN A 80 -10.31 4.31 17.89
C GLN A 80 -9.16 3.29 17.87
N MET A 81 -8.23 3.40 16.94
CA MET A 81 -7.07 2.49 16.87
C MET A 81 -6.15 2.67 18.08
N VAL A 82 -5.94 3.91 18.55
CA VAL A 82 -5.21 4.17 19.80
C VAL A 82 -5.89 3.47 20.99
N ARG A 83 -7.22 3.55 21.10
CA ARG A 83 -7.95 2.82 22.13
C ARG A 83 -7.83 1.30 22.05
N TYR A 84 -7.56 0.77 20.87
CA TYR A 84 -7.29 -0.66 20.65
C TYR A 84 -5.82 -1.03 20.80
N GLY A 85 -4.95 -0.07 21.12
CA GLY A 85 -3.53 -0.30 21.40
C GLY A 85 -2.60 -0.06 20.21
N ALA A 86 -3.05 0.66 19.18
CA ALA A 86 -2.14 1.15 18.14
C ALA A 86 -1.12 2.10 18.78
N ASP A 87 0.16 1.83 18.54
CA ASP A 87 1.28 2.56 19.13
C ASP A 87 2.05 3.31 18.05
N ALA A 88 2.13 4.61 18.22
CA ALA A 88 2.94 5.53 17.43
C ALA A 88 3.11 6.84 18.22
N SER A 89 4.13 7.62 17.91
CA SER A 89 4.28 8.96 18.47
C SER A 89 3.23 9.93 17.90
N ASP A 90 2.97 11.03 18.62
CA ASP A 90 2.06 12.08 18.15
C ASP A 90 2.45 12.58 16.75
N GLN A 91 3.75 12.73 16.49
CA GLN A 91 4.25 13.12 15.17
C GLN A 91 3.93 12.09 14.08
N GLU A 92 4.04 10.81 14.39
CA GLU A 92 3.69 9.74 13.44
C GLU A 92 2.19 9.69 13.19
N PHE A 93 1.35 9.87 14.21
CA PHE A 93 -0.10 10.00 14.03
C PHE A 93 -0.48 11.20 13.16
N ASP A 94 0.17 12.34 13.31
CA ASP A 94 -0.03 13.50 12.43
C ASP A 94 0.40 13.20 10.97
N GLN A 95 1.49 12.50 10.78
CA GLN A 95 1.95 12.05 9.45
C GLN A 95 0.96 11.05 8.83
N ILE A 96 0.46 10.09 9.60
CA ILE A 96 -0.55 9.11 9.17
C ILE A 96 -1.83 9.84 8.76
N LEU A 97 -2.35 10.74 9.60
CA LEU A 97 -3.56 11.50 9.29
C LEU A 97 -3.39 12.32 8.00
N THR A 98 -2.27 13.03 7.87
CA THR A 98 -1.96 13.81 6.67
C THR A 98 -1.91 12.93 5.43
N TYR A 99 -1.28 11.78 5.52
CA TYR A 99 -1.19 10.79 4.44
C TYR A 99 -2.56 10.25 4.04
N LEU A 100 -3.38 9.83 5.02
CA LEU A 100 -4.73 9.31 4.77
C LEU A 100 -5.64 10.37 4.13
N VAL A 101 -5.57 11.60 4.60
CA VAL A 101 -6.34 12.72 4.02
C VAL A 101 -5.89 13.00 2.60
N LYS A 102 -4.59 13.01 2.34
CA LYS A 102 -4.05 13.28 1.01
C LYS A 102 -4.46 12.22 -0.02
N TYR A 103 -4.42 10.95 0.33
CA TYR A 103 -4.57 9.87 -0.64
C TYR A 103 -5.91 9.14 -0.58
N PHE A 104 -6.58 9.14 0.57
CA PHE A 104 -7.75 8.31 0.83
C PHE A 104 -8.96 9.09 1.35
N SER A 105 -9.02 10.40 1.10
CA SER A 105 -10.21 11.22 1.37
C SER A 105 -10.97 11.59 0.09
N PRO A 106 -12.32 11.74 0.16
CA PRO A 106 -13.08 12.28 -0.93
C PRO A 106 -12.75 13.77 -1.14
N ILE A 107 -12.64 14.18 -2.40
CA ILE A 107 -12.42 15.57 -2.79
C ILE A 107 -13.76 16.21 -3.12
N ARG A 108 -14.40 16.82 -2.11
CA ARG A 108 -15.70 17.49 -2.26
C ARG A 108 -15.49 18.91 -2.81
N VAL A 109 -15.30 19.03 -4.13
CA VAL A 109 -14.88 20.30 -4.77
C VAL A 109 -15.80 21.48 -4.49
N ASN A 110 -17.09 21.23 -4.25
CA ASN A 110 -18.07 22.28 -3.94
C ASN A 110 -18.10 22.69 -2.46
N LYS A 111 -17.49 21.90 -1.55
CA LYS A 111 -17.55 22.13 -0.11
C LYS A 111 -16.17 22.29 0.55
N ALA A 112 -15.14 21.72 -0.04
CA ALA A 112 -13.78 21.75 0.50
C ALA A 112 -13.26 23.19 0.60
N THR A 113 -12.46 23.47 1.64
CA THR A 113 -11.71 24.73 1.73
C THR A 113 -10.56 24.74 0.71
N ALA A 114 -10.01 25.91 0.40
CA ALA A 114 -8.83 26.01 -0.45
C ALA A 114 -7.66 25.15 0.09
N LYS A 115 -7.45 25.16 1.40
CA LYS A 115 -6.41 24.35 2.06
C LYS A 115 -6.64 22.85 1.91
N ASP A 116 -7.90 22.40 1.97
CA ASP A 116 -8.22 20.98 1.76
C ASP A 116 -8.04 20.57 0.31
N LEU A 117 -8.40 21.45 -0.65
CA LEU A 117 -8.18 21.23 -2.08
C LEU A 117 -6.69 21.18 -2.41
N GLU A 118 -5.88 22.12 -1.88
CA GLU A 118 -4.44 22.13 -2.02
C GLU A 118 -3.84 20.78 -1.57
N ALA A 119 -4.18 20.33 -0.36
CA ALA A 119 -3.65 19.11 0.21
C ALA A 119 -4.13 17.84 -0.53
N ALA A 120 -5.44 17.74 -0.82
CA ALA A 120 -6.05 16.55 -1.39
C ALA A 120 -5.76 16.37 -2.88
N MET A 121 -5.62 17.48 -3.62
CA MET A 121 -5.33 17.48 -5.05
C MET A 121 -3.83 17.68 -5.35
N ASP A 122 -3.02 18.02 -4.34
CA ASP A 122 -1.59 18.31 -4.51
C ASP A 122 -1.36 19.43 -5.56
N ILE A 123 -2.09 20.53 -5.41
CA ILE A 123 -2.07 21.71 -6.30
C ILE A 123 -1.54 22.92 -5.53
N PRO A 124 -1.00 23.94 -6.22
CA PRO A 124 -0.60 25.19 -5.57
C PRO A 124 -1.77 25.89 -4.88
N ALA A 125 -1.51 26.60 -3.77
CA ALA A 125 -2.53 27.34 -3.03
C ALA A 125 -3.31 28.32 -3.94
N ALA A 126 -2.63 29.01 -4.84
CA ALA A 126 -3.25 29.93 -5.80
C ALA A 126 -4.29 29.24 -6.72
N VAL A 127 -4.07 27.97 -7.09
CA VAL A 127 -5.00 27.19 -7.89
C VAL A 127 -6.19 26.74 -7.03
N ALA A 128 -5.94 26.36 -5.79
CA ALA A 128 -7.00 26.02 -4.85
C ALA A 128 -7.92 27.22 -4.56
N ASP A 129 -7.33 28.41 -4.38
CA ASP A 129 -8.07 29.67 -4.24
C ASP A 129 -8.90 29.98 -5.48
N ALA A 130 -8.33 29.76 -6.69
CA ALA A 130 -9.05 29.96 -7.95
C ALA A 130 -10.25 29.01 -8.08
N ILE A 131 -10.16 27.76 -7.62
CA ILE A 131 -11.30 26.82 -7.59
C ILE A 131 -12.41 27.35 -6.67
N VAL A 132 -12.05 27.85 -5.48
CA VAL A 132 -13.02 28.40 -4.53
C VAL A 132 -13.68 29.67 -5.08
N ALA A 133 -12.90 30.58 -5.67
CA ALA A 133 -13.43 31.79 -6.32
C ALA A 133 -14.35 31.46 -7.49
N TYR A 134 -13.95 30.53 -8.36
CA TYR A 134 -14.74 30.13 -9.52
C TYR A 134 -16.13 29.63 -9.12
N ARG A 135 -16.24 28.75 -8.11
CA ARG A 135 -17.55 28.25 -7.67
C ARG A 135 -18.41 29.32 -7.00
N ALA A 136 -17.78 30.31 -6.36
CA ALA A 136 -18.49 31.45 -5.75
C ALA A 136 -19.11 32.36 -6.82
N GLU A 137 -18.45 32.53 -7.96
CA GLU A 137 -18.86 33.40 -9.06
C GLU A 137 -19.77 32.68 -10.05
N ASN A 138 -19.51 31.40 -10.35
CA ASN A 138 -20.18 30.66 -11.44
C ASN A 138 -21.15 29.58 -10.94
N GLY A 139 -21.25 29.39 -9.61
CA GLY A 139 -22.01 28.32 -8.99
C GLY A 139 -21.24 27.01 -8.86
N GLU A 140 -21.91 26.00 -8.33
CA GLU A 140 -21.29 24.70 -8.04
C GLU A 140 -20.86 23.98 -9.33
N PHE A 141 -19.69 23.32 -9.25
CA PHE A 141 -19.23 22.38 -10.28
C PHE A 141 -20.19 21.19 -10.36
N LYS A 142 -20.47 20.73 -11.57
CA LYS A 142 -21.35 19.57 -11.82
C LYS A 142 -20.60 18.41 -12.45
N THR A 143 -19.47 18.70 -13.08
CA THR A 143 -18.67 17.72 -13.83
C THR A 143 -17.18 17.98 -13.63
N LEU A 144 -16.35 16.95 -13.92
CA LEU A 144 -14.89 17.12 -13.97
C LEU A 144 -14.47 18.17 -15.01
N ASP A 145 -15.21 18.26 -16.11
CA ASP A 145 -14.91 19.23 -17.18
C ASP A 145 -15.18 20.68 -16.73
N ASP A 146 -16.13 20.89 -15.83
CA ASP A 146 -16.31 22.22 -15.23
C ASP A 146 -15.10 22.60 -14.36
N LEU A 147 -14.59 21.65 -13.58
CA LEU A 147 -13.40 21.87 -12.76
C LEU A 147 -12.16 22.18 -13.62
N LYS A 148 -12.04 21.53 -14.78
CA LYS A 148 -10.92 21.77 -15.73
C LYS A 148 -10.96 23.15 -16.37
N LYS A 149 -12.09 23.87 -16.32
CA LYS A 149 -12.21 25.25 -16.84
C LYS A 149 -11.52 26.28 -15.95
N VAL A 150 -11.23 25.93 -14.70
CA VAL A 150 -10.60 26.85 -13.75
C VAL A 150 -9.13 27.07 -14.15
N GLY A 151 -8.73 28.33 -14.22
CA GLY A 151 -7.35 28.69 -14.57
C GLY A 151 -6.31 28.05 -13.64
N GLY A 152 -5.30 27.44 -14.24
CA GLY A 152 -4.23 26.76 -13.52
C GLY A 152 -4.52 25.31 -13.10
N VAL A 153 -5.73 24.82 -13.29
CA VAL A 153 -6.07 23.42 -13.04
C VAL A 153 -5.50 22.54 -14.14
N ASP A 154 -4.71 21.53 -13.74
CA ASP A 154 -4.21 20.50 -14.65
C ASP A 154 -5.28 19.44 -14.89
N GLY A 155 -5.78 19.36 -16.13
CA GLY A 155 -6.80 18.40 -16.52
C GLY A 155 -6.37 16.95 -16.35
N ALA A 156 -5.11 16.60 -16.61
CA ALA A 156 -4.62 15.25 -16.44
C ALA A 156 -4.61 14.84 -14.94
N LYS A 157 -4.25 15.77 -14.07
CA LYS A 157 -4.33 15.56 -12.62
C LYS A 157 -5.78 15.36 -12.15
N VAL A 158 -6.73 16.15 -12.68
CA VAL A 158 -8.18 15.96 -12.39
C VAL A 158 -8.65 14.58 -12.83
N ASP A 159 -8.26 14.11 -14.01
CA ASP A 159 -8.63 12.79 -14.51
C ASP A 159 -8.03 11.66 -13.65
N ALA A 160 -6.80 11.81 -13.16
CA ALA A 160 -6.18 10.87 -12.25
C ALA A 160 -6.90 10.77 -10.89
N LEU A 161 -7.53 11.87 -10.45
CA LEU A 161 -8.24 11.95 -9.18
C LEU A 161 -9.75 11.66 -9.30
N LYS A 162 -10.25 11.32 -10.49
CA LYS A 162 -11.69 11.17 -10.77
C LYS A 162 -12.45 10.27 -9.78
N ALA A 163 -11.81 9.20 -9.31
CA ALA A 163 -12.44 8.26 -8.36
C ALA A 163 -12.66 8.87 -6.95
N ARG A 164 -11.98 9.97 -6.64
CA ARG A 164 -12.07 10.67 -5.36
C ARG A 164 -12.86 11.97 -5.43
N VAL A 165 -12.99 12.56 -6.62
CA VAL A 165 -13.70 13.82 -6.81
C VAL A 165 -15.21 13.60 -6.69
N SER A 166 -15.88 14.45 -5.92
CA SER A 166 -17.34 14.50 -5.78
C SER A 166 -17.84 15.94 -5.84
N PHE A 167 -19.08 16.12 -6.32
CA PHE A 167 -19.73 17.38 -6.55
C PHE A 167 -20.86 17.64 -5.55
#